data_732ae80f63e00ff28be2bb6624643746
#
_entry.id   732ae80f63e00ff28be2bb6624643746
#
_cell.length_a   1.000
_cell.length_b   1.000
_cell.length_c   1.000
_cell.angle_alpha   90.00
_cell.angle_beta   90.00
_cell.angle_gamma   90.00
#
_symmetry.space_group_name_H-M   'P 1'
#
loop_
_entity.id
_entity.type
_entity.pdbx_description
1 polymer ?
#
loop_
_entity_poly.entity_id
_entity_poly.type
_entity_poly.pdbx_seq_one_letter_code
_entity_poly.pdbx_strand_id
1 'polypeptide(L)'
;MRLRKLQLFGTQYQNLKKRRWLLLCLLVATLTAIATPHKREFRGAWIQCVNGQFQGLPTSEIQRTLTYQLNELQKDGVNAIIFQVRPECDALYASPYEPWSKFLSGKQGVAPSPYWDPLQWMIEQCHQRGMELHAWINPYRAKTKGTTLLAPNHIAVKSPGRVFAYDGQYIMNPGIPSNREYICKIVDDIVRRYDIDGLHIDDYFYPYPAAGQQIPDQREYQQYGTGFANIGDWRRNNVNIFVKQLADSIHATKPWVKFGVSPFGIYRNARTAAGGSNTRGLQNYDDLYADVIKWVNEGWIDYCVPQLYWQIGHSTADYQ
;
A
#
# COMPACT_ATOMS: atom_id res chain seq x y z
N MET A 1 53.86 52.10 -35.97
CA MET A 1 52.39 52.21 -36.05
C MET A 1 51.65 50.92 -36.43
N ARG A 2 52.23 49.92 -37.11
CA ARG A 2 51.61 48.65 -37.51
C ARG A 2 51.43 47.64 -36.36
N LEU A 3 52.31 47.57 -35.38
CA LEU A 3 52.25 46.57 -34.26
C LEU A 3 51.11 46.85 -33.27
N ARG A 4 50.73 48.10 -33.01
CA ARG A 4 49.61 48.44 -32.14
C ARG A 4 48.21 48.05 -32.70
N LYS A 5 48.05 48.09 -34.04
CA LYS A 5 46.81 47.71 -34.70
C LYS A 5 46.57 46.17 -34.61
N LEU A 6 47.62 45.37 -34.73
CA LEU A 6 47.52 43.88 -34.60
C LEU A 6 47.15 43.42 -33.20
N GLN A 7 47.66 44.10 -32.15
CA GLN A 7 47.29 43.79 -30.77
C GLN A 7 45.82 44.16 -30.45
N LEU A 8 45.31 45.28 -31.01
CA LEU A 8 43.91 45.67 -30.83
C LEU A 8 42.94 44.70 -31.55
N PHE A 9 43.29 44.17 -32.71
CA PHE A 9 42.50 43.19 -33.45
C PHE A 9 42.46 41.82 -32.70
N GLY A 10 43.57 41.39 -32.09
CA GLY A 10 43.64 40.18 -31.30
C GLY A 10 42.77 40.24 -30.04
N THR A 11 42.76 41.37 -29.33
CA THR A 11 41.93 41.57 -28.12
C THR A 11 40.44 41.67 -28.44
N GLN A 12 40.08 42.34 -29.57
CA GLN A 12 38.66 42.38 -30.01
C GLN A 12 38.16 41.00 -30.43
N TYR A 13 38.96 40.20 -31.12
CA TYR A 13 38.60 38.85 -31.52
C TYR A 13 38.43 37.90 -30.34
N GLN A 14 39.29 38.00 -29.34
CA GLN A 14 39.20 37.23 -28.06
C GLN A 14 37.94 37.62 -27.26
N ASN A 15 37.60 38.91 -27.22
CA ASN A 15 36.38 39.40 -26.54
C ASN A 15 35.10 38.97 -27.28
N LEU A 16 35.10 38.91 -28.61
CA LEU A 16 33.99 38.37 -29.40
C LEU A 16 33.78 36.87 -29.19
N LYS A 17 34.89 36.09 -29.11
CA LYS A 17 34.80 34.66 -28.75
C LYS A 17 34.23 34.46 -27.35
N LYS A 18 34.71 35.19 -26.35
CA LYS A 18 34.21 35.11 -24.97
C LYS A 18 32.71 35.47 -24.88
N ARG A 19 32.27 36.51 -25.59
CA ARG A 19 30.85 36.89 -25.66
C ARG A 19 29.99 35.82 -26.34
N ARG A 20 30.47 35.18 -27.41
CA ARG A 20 29.75 34.06 -28.06
C ARG A 20 29.63 32.85 -27.16
N TRP A 21 30.69 32.51 -26.44
CA TRP A 21 30.63 31.40 -25.43
C TRP A 21 29.69 31.71 -24.27
N LEU A 22 29.69 32.95 -23.77
CA LEU A 22 28.75 33.39 -22.72
C LEU A 22 27.29 33.34 -23.19
N LEU A 23 27.01 33.77 -24.44
CA LEU A 23 25.67 33.68 -25.02
C LEU A 23 25.24 32.25 -25.25
N LEU A 24 26.15 31.34 -25.66
CA LEU A 24 25.88 29.94 -25.82
C LEU A 24 25.59 29.28 -24.46
N CYS A 25 26.36 29.58 -23.42
CA CYS A 25 26.12 29.10 -22.07
C CYS A 25 24.80 29.61 -21.47
N LEU A 26 24.44 30.88 -21.72
CA LEU A 26 23.15 31.45 -21.34
C LEU A 26 22.00 30.78 -22.10
N LEU A 27 22.15 30.51 -23.39
CA LEU A 27 21.13 29.81 -24.18
C LEU A 27 20.92 28.39 -23.72
N VAL A 28 21.98 27.65 -23.36
CA VAL A 28 21.89 26.30 -22.80
C VAL A 28 21.26 26.33 -21.41
N ALA A 29 21.62 27.32 -20.57
CA ALA A 29 21.03 27.49 -19.24
C ALA A 29 19.54 27.85 -19.30
N THR A 30 19.10 28.66 -20.29
CA THR A 30 17.67 28.98 -20.48
C THR A 30 16.89 27.79 -21.04
N LEU A 31 17.49 26.98 -21.91
CA LEU A 31 16.85 25.75 -22.40
C LEU A 31 16.67 24.69 -21.31
N THR A 32 17.59 24.61 -20.34
CA THR A 32 17.44 23.71 -19.19
C THR A 32 16.43 24.24 -18.16
N ALA A 33 16.20 25.55 -18.09
CA ALA A 33 15.23 26.17 -17.19
C ALA A 33 13.76 26.04 -17.67
N ILE A 34 13.53 25.73 -18.96
CA ILE A 34 12.19 25.55 -19.57
C ILE A 34 11.75 24.06 -19.52
N ALA A 35 12.63 23.13 -19.18
CA ALA A 35 12.22 21.76 -18.91
C ALA A 35 11.35 21.76 -17.65
N THR A 36 10.03 21.84 -17.83
CA THR A 36 9.09 21.50 -16.77
C THR A 36 9.52 20.14 -16.23
N PRO A 37 9.78 20.00 -14.92
CA PRO A 37 10.08 18.68 -14.38
C PRO A 37 8.96 17.75 -14.81
N HIS A 38 9.27 16.65 -15.49
CA HIS A 38 8.29 15.62 -15.78
C HIS A 38 7.62 15.30 -14.45
N LYS A 39 6.31 15.55 -14.35
CA LYS A 39 5.54 15.09 -13.20
C LYS A 39 5.80 13.58 -13.09
N ARG A 40 6.45 13.17 -12.02
CA ARG A 40 6.54 11.75 -11.68
C ARG A 40 5.15 11.34 -11.23
N GLU A 41 4.38 10.83 -12.15
CA GLU A 41 3.04 10.37 -11.89
C GLU A 41 3.08 8.91 -11.44
N PHE A 42 2.45 8.60 -10.31
CA PHE A 42 2.25 7.23 -9.85
C PHE A 42 1.02 6.65 -10.56
N ARG A 43 1.24 5.68 -11.43
CA ARG A 43 0.19 4.94 -12.15
C ARG A 43 0.22 3.50 -11.70
N GLY A 44 -0.52 3.20 -10.63
CA GLY A 44 -0.57 1.90 -9.99
C GLY A 44 -1.70 1.02 -10.49
N ALA A 45 -1.47 -0.29 -10.54
CA ALA A 45 -2.49 -1.30 -10.78
C ALA A 45 -2.45 -2.39 -9.70
N TRP A 46 -3.64 -2.82 -9.22
CA TRP A 46 -3.76 -3.86 -8.21
C TRP A 46 -3.91 -5.23 -8.86
N ILE A 47 -3.10 -6.18 -8.40
CA ILE A 47 -3.23 -7.61 -8.72
C ILE A 47 -3.56 -8.34 -7.43
N GLN A 48 -4.83 -8.74 -7.29
CA GLN A 48 -5.36 -9.43 -6.12
C GLN A 48 -5.31 -10.94 -6.30
N CYS A 49 -5.27 -11.69 -5.20
CA CYS A 49 -5.37 -13.15 -5.19
C CYS A 49 -6.71 -13.68 -4.64
N VAL A 50 -7.39 -12.89 -3.81
CA VAL A 50 -8.64 -13.32 -3.11
C VAL A 50 -9.83 -13.60 -4.03
N ASN A 51 -9.78 -13.18 -5.28
CA ASN A 51 -10.76 -13.54 -6.31
C ASN A 51 -10.60 -14.98 -6.83
N GLY A 52 -9.57 -15.71 -6.35
CA GLY A 52 -9.30 -17.09 -6.74
C GLY A 52 -8.63 -17.27 -8.10
N GLN A 53 -8.19 -16.19 -8.77
CA GLN A 53 -7.62 -16.27 -10.12
C GLN A 53 -6.38 -17.17 -10.25
N PHE A 54 -5.69 -17.43 -9.14
CA PHE A 54 -4.49 -18.31 -9.10
C PHE A 54 -4.73 -19.63 -8.40
N GLN A 55 -5.88 -19.76 -7.71
CA GLN A 55 -6.13 -20.84 -6.76
C GLN A 55 -6.08 -22.22 -7.39
N GLY A 56 -5.08 -23.02 -6.98
CA GLY A 56 -4.93 -24.42 -7.42
C GLY A 56 -4.44 -24.58 -8.86
N LEU A 57 -4.05 -23.49 -9.52
CA LEU A 57 -3.45 -23.58 -10.85
C LEU A 57 -1.98 -24.06 -10.79
N PRO A 58 -1.48 -24.73 -11.83
CA PRO A 58 -0.07 -25.04 -11.97
C PRO A 58 0.79 -23.77 -11.96
N THR A 59 1.99 -23.82 -11.39
CA THR A 59 2.95 -22.71 -11.34
C THR A 59 3.14 -22.05 -12.71
N SER A 60 3.30 -22.82 -13.77
CA SER A 60 3.48 -22.30 -15.15
C SER A 60 2.27 -21.50 -15.65
N GLU A 61 1.07 -21.85 -15.26
CA GLU A 61 -0.15 -21.11 -15.64
C GLU A 61 -0.27 -19.80 -14.89
N ILE A 62 0.04 -19.81 -13.59
CA ILE A 62 0.07 -18.59 -12.77
C ILE A 62 1.10 -17.61 -13.35
N GLN A 63 2.32 -18.07 -13.61
CA GLN A 63 3.38 -17.24 -14.18
C GLN A 63 3.01 -16.70 -15.56
N ARG A 64 2.39 -17.53 -16.42
CA ARG A 64 1.91 -17.09 -17.75
C ARG A 64 0.85 -15.98 -17.62
N THR A 65 -0.11 -16.16 -16.71
CA THR A 65 -1.18 -15.18 -16.45
C THR A 65 -0.61 -13.86 -15.93
N LEU A 66 0.28 -13.92 -14.94
CA LEU A 66 0.94 -12.73 -14.39
C LEU A 66 1.81 -12.03 -15.44
N THR A 67 2.58 -12.79 -16.23
CA THR A 67 3.38 -12.23 -17.33
C THR A 67 2.51 -11.47 -18.34
N TYR A 68 1.38 -12.07 -18.72
CA TYR A 68 0.43 -11.42 -19.62
C TYR A 68 -0.13 -10.12 -19.01
N GLN A 69 -0.59 -10.17 -17.76
CA GLN A 69 -1.11 -8.97 -17.06
C GLN A 69 -0.05 -7.87 -16.99
N LEU A 70 1.19 -8.19 -16.61
CA LEU A 70 2.28 -7.21 -16.53
C LEU A 70 2.61 -6.59 -17.88
N ASN A 71 2.60 -7.38 -18.96
CA ASN A 71 2.87 -6.86 -20.30
C ASN A 71 1.77 -5.91 -20.78
N GLU A 72 0.49 -6.23 -20.53
CA GLU A 72 -0.62 -5.33 -20.90
C GLU A 72 -0.57 -4.04 -20.07
N LEU A 73 -0.40 -4.15 -18.74
CA LEU A 73 -0.29 -2.98 -17.88
C LEU A 73 0.91 -2.09 -18.25
N GLN A 74 2.03 -2.68 -18.67
CA GLN A 74 3.19 -1.89 -19.16
C GLN A 74 2.84 -1.10 -20.43
N LYS A 75 2.11 -1.70 -21.38
CA LYS A 75 1.66 -1.01 -22.60
C LYS A 75 0.73 0.15 -22.29
N ASP A 76 -0.10 0.03 -21.24
CA ASP A 76 -1.00 1.07 -20.75
C ASP A 76 -0.27 2.16 -19.93
N GLY A 77 1.05 2.04 -19.78
CA GLY A 77 1.88 3.01 -19.08
C GLY A 77 1.83 2.93 -17.56
N VAL A 78 1.36 1.81 -16.99
CA VAL A 78 1.44 1.52 -15.55
C VAL A 78 2.92 1.42 -15.14
N ASN A 79 3.27 2.03 -14.00
CA ASN A 79 4.63 2.07 -13.49
C ASN A 79 4.79 1.54 -12.05
N ALA A 80 3.70 1.05 -11.46
CA ALA A 80 3.73 0.40 -10.14
C ALA A 80 2.67 -0.71 -10.08
N ILE A 81 3.03 -1.85 -9.51
CA ILE A 81 2.12 -2.97 -9.27
C ILE A 81 1.92 -3.13 -7.77
N ILE A 82 0.66 -3.10 -7.35
CA ILE A 82 0.25 -3.37 -5.97
C ILE A 82 -0.20 -4.84 -5.93
N PHE A 83 0.69 -5.74 -5.49
CA PHE A 83 0.48 -7.19 -5.52
C PHE A 83 0.10 -7.73 -4.16
N GLN A 84 -1.07 -8.40 -4.07
CA GLN A 84 -1.56 -8.96 -2.81
C GLN A 84 -0.76 -10.20 -2.40
N VAL A 85 0.01 -10.07 -1.32
CA VAL A 85 0.91 -11.12 -0.83
C VAL A 85 0.49 -11.72 0.51
N ARG A 86 -0.42 -11.06 1.26
CA ARG A 86 -0.92 -11.54 2.56
C ARG A 86 -2.43 -11.29 2.69
N PRO A 87 -3.28 -12.20 2.17
CA PRO A 87 -4.72 -11.99 2.11
C PRO A 87 -5.49 -12.36 3.39
N GLU A 88 -5.14 -13.44 4.10
CA GLU A 88 -5.91 -14.02 5.22
C GLU A 88 -5.00 -14.53 6.35
N CYS A 89 -4.07 -13.74 6.85
CA CYS A 89 -3.00 -14.20 7.76
C CYS A 89 -2.28 -15.45 7.21
N ASP A 90 -2.08 -15.45 5.91
CA ASP A 90 -1.37 -16.44 5.14
C ASP A 90 -0.59 -15.74 4.02
N ALA A 91 0.31 -16.41 3.35
CA ALA A 91 1.30 -15.77 2.50
C ALA A 91 1.36 -16.35 1.08
N LEU A 92 1.61 -15.48 0.10
CA LEU A 92 2.03 -15.82 -1.26
C LEU A 92 3.57 -15.69 -1.41
N TYR A 93 4.30 -15.96 -0.34
CA TYR A 93 5.76 -15.99 -0.29
C TYR A 93 6.20 -16.96 0.82
N ALA A 94 7.48 -17.33 0.87
CA ALA A 94 8.01 -18.23 1.88
C ALA A 94 8.10 -17.56 3.26
N SER A 95 6.96 -17.41 3.95
CA SER A 95 6.87 -16.81 5.28
C SER A 95 7.34 -17.79 6.37
N PRO A 96 8.21 -17.37 7.30
CA PRO A 96 8.55 -18.18 8.48
C PRO A 96 7.47 -18.10 9.58
N TYR A 97 6.47 -17.24 9.45
CA TYR A 97 5.46 -16.95 10.47
C TYR A 97 4.08 -17.45 10.15
N GLU A 98 3.70 -17.41 8.87
CA GLU A 98 2.33 -17.69 8.40
C GLU A 98 2.32 -18.81 7.35
N PRO A 99 1.21 -19.57 7.25
CA PRO A 99 1.10 -20.64 6.25
C PRO A 99 1.06 -20.10 4.83
N TRP A 100 1.40 -20.94 3.85
CA TRP A 100 1.10 -20.69 2.45
C TRP A 100 -0.39 -20.46 2.24
N SER A 101 -0.74 -19.50 1.41
CA SER A 101 -2.15 -19.17 1.13
C SER A 101 -2.81 -20.22 0.23
N LYS A 102 -4.08 -20.51 0.54
CA LYS A 102 -4.93 -21.32 -0.34
C LYS A 102 -5.13 -20.72 -1.72
N PHE A 103 -5.07 -19.39 -1.83
CA PHE A 103 -5.23 -18.67 -3.09
C PHE A 103 -4.09 -18.91 -4.07
N LEU A 104 -3.03 -19.56 -3.65
CA LEU A 104 -1.94 -20.01 -4.50
C LEU A 104 -2.10 -21.51 -4.85
N SER A 105 -1.97 -22.39 -3.86
CA SER A 105 -1.93 -23.86 -4.07
C SER A 105 -3.30 -24.53 -4.01
N GLY A 106 -4.37 -23.80 -3.71
CA GLY A 106 -5.72 -24.35 -3.49
C GLY A 106 -5.95 -24.87 -2.06
N LYS A 107 -4.89 -25.07 -1.27
CA LYS A 107 -4.97 -25.55 0.11
C LYS A 107 -4.03 -24.75 1.02
N GLN A 108 -4.57 -24.16 2.08
CA GLN A 108 -3.75 -23.39 3.02
C GLN A 108 -2.69 -24.27 3.70
N GLY A 109 -1.47 -23.75 3.84
CA GLY A 109 -0.33 -24.46 4.42
C GLY A 109 0.45 -25.34 3.45
N VAL A 110 0.01 -25.44 2.18
CA VAL A 110 0.70 -26.20 1.13
C VAL A 110 1.45 -25.24 0.23
N ALA A 111 2.75 -25.45 0.06
CA ALA A 111 3.58 -24.69 -0.86
C ALA A 111 3.19 -24.98 -2.33
N PRO A 112 3.46 -24.05 -3.26
CA PRO A 112 3.22 -24.30 -4.68
C PRO A 112 4.14 -25.41 -5.21
N SER A 113 3.66 -26.15 -6.21
CA SER A 113 4.42 -27.23 -6.86
C SER A 113 4.31 -27.11 -8.38
N PRO A 114 5.44 -27.03 -9.12
CA PRO A 114 6.82 -26.88 -8.62
C PRO A 114 6.98 -25.67 -7.69
N TYR A 115 7.91 -25.77 -6.72
CA TYR A 115 8.18 -24.71 -5.77
C TYR A 115 8.71 -23.44 -6.46
N TRP A 116 8.16 -22.30 -6.07
CA TRP A 116 8.65 -20.96 -6.42
C TRP A 116 8.20 -19.97 -5.34
N ASP A 117 8.81 -18.79 -5.30
CA ASP A 117 8.39 -17.70 -4.43
C ASP A 117 7.70 -16.62 -5.29
N PRO A 118 6.35 -16.50 -5.21
CA PRO A 118 5.60 -15.53 -6.01
C PRO A 118 6.02 -14.08 -5.79
N LEU A 119 6.33 -13.68 -4.56
CA LEU A 119 6.74 -12.30 -4.28
C LEU A 119 8.09 -11.99 -4.92
N GLN A 120 9.09 -12.86 -4.73
CA GLN A 120 10.41 -12.69 -5.35
C GLN A 120 10.30 -12.63 -6.87
N TRP A 121 9.56 -13.54 -7.46
CA TRP A 121 9.35 -13.59 -8.90
C TRP A 121 8.65 -12.33 -9.43
N MET A 122 7.62 -11.83 -8.75
CA MET A 122 6.90 -10.62 -9.15
C MET A 122 7.79 -9.37 -9.07
N ILE A 123 8.66 -9.27 -8.06
CA ILE A 123 9.66 -8.18 -7.96
C ILE A 123 10.55 -8.19 -9.20
N GLU A 124 11.13 -9.33 -9.54
CA GLU A 124 12.01 -9.48 -10.71
C GLU A 124 11.28 -9.12 -12.01
N GLN A 125 10.04 -9.58 -12.16
CA GLN A 125 9.24 -9.30 -13.35
C GLN A 125 8.83 -7.82 -13.46
N CYS A 126 8.54 -7.15 -12.35
CA CYS A 126 8.24 -5.73 -12.33
C CYS A 126 9.48 -4.89 -12.65
N HIS A 127 10.61 -5.16 -11.98
CA HIS A 127 11.86 -4.43 -12.17
C HIS A 127 12.40 -4.57 -13.59
N GLN A 128 12.31 -5.76 -14.21
CA GLN A 128 12.67 -5.96 -15.64
C GLN A 128 11.85 -5.09 -16.59
N ARG A 129 10.66 -4.64 -16.18
CA ARG A 129 9.75 -3.77 -16.96
C ARG A 129 9.83 -2.31 -16.57
N GLY A 130 10.71 -1.94 -15.62
CA GLY A 130 10.80 -0.60 -15.08
C GLY A 130 9.60 -0.19 -14.22
N MET A 131 8.91 -1.16 -13.62
CA MET A 131 7.79 -0.96 -12.70
C MET A 131 8.23 -1.16 -11.25
N GLU A 132 7.68 -0.37 -10.33
CA GLU A 132 7.78 -0.63 -8.89
C GLU A 132 6.88 -1.82 -8.49
N LEU A 133 7.29 -2.58 -7.47
CA LEU A 133 6.44 -3.56 -6.79
C LEU A 133 6.14 -3.12 -5.36
N HIS A 134 4.85 -2.97 -5.06
CA HIS A 134 4.33 -2.71 -3.73
C HIS A 134 3.67 -3.96 -3.17
N ALA A 135 4.20 -4.51 -2.09
CA ALA A 135 3.63 -5.69 -1.44
C ALA A 135 2.36 -5.29 -0.66
N TRP A 136 1.20 -5.79 -1.11
CA TRP A 136 -0.07 -5.50 -0.46
C TRP A 136 -0.43 -6.58 0.54
N ILE A 137 -0.70 -6.16 1.77
CA ILE A 137 -1.18 -7.00 2.86
C ILE A 137 -2.57 -6.55 3.34
N ASN A 138 -3.43 -7.50 3.69
CA ASN A 138 -4.60 -7.24 4.53
C ASN A 138 -4.16 -7.38 5.99
N PRO A 139 -4.12 -6.31 6.79
CA PRO A 139 -3.47 -6.41 8.10
C PRO A 139 -4.21 -7.31 9.09
N TYR A 140 -5.53 -7.22 9.17
CA TYR A 140 -6.30 -7.87 10.24
C TYR A 140 -7.22 -9.00 9.77
N ARG A 141 -7.47 -9.14 8.47
CA ARG A 141 -8.32 -10.22 7.97
C ARG A 141 -7.62 -11.58 8.15
N ALA A 142 -8.20 -12.46 8.99
CA ALA A 142 -7.68 -13.79 9.24
C ALA A 142 -8.39 -14.88 8.43
N LYS A 143 -9.66 -14.66 8.05
CA LYS A 143 -10.42 -15.55 7.17
C LYS A 143 -11.62 -14.81 6.58
N THR A 144 -11.83 -14.94 5.28
CA THR A 144 -13.07 -14.53 4.61
C THR A 144 -14.22 -15.49 4.94
N LYS A 145 -15.45 -15.12 4.57
CA LYS A 145 -16.63 -16.01 4.66
C LYS A 145 -16.38 -17.31 3.91
N GLY A 146 -16.91 -18.39 4.42
CA GLY A 146 -16.83 -19.72 3.80
C GLY A 146 -16.26 -20.80 4.70
N THR A 147 -16.12 -22.01 4.12
CA THR A 147 -15.78 -23.26 4.83
C THR A 147 -14.30 -23.62 4.74
N THR A 148 -13.42 -22.68 4.42
CA THR A 148 -11.97 -22.96 4.33
C THR A 148 -11.43 -23.57 5.60
N LEU A 149 -10.79 -24.73 5.49
CA LEU A 149 -10.07 -25.36 6.58
C LEU A 149 -8.73 -24.62 6.78
N LEU A 150 -8.52 -24.09 7.97
CA LEU A 150 -7.29 -23.36 8.31
C LEU A 150 -6.15 -24.32 8.63
N ALA A 151 -4.94 -23.97 8.22
CA ALA A 151 -3.72 -24.71 8.53
C ALA A 151 -3.42 -24.70 10.04
N PRO A 152 -2.77 -25.74 10.60
CA PRO A 152 -2.47 -25.82 12.04
C PRO A 152 -1.61 -24.66 12.56
N ASN A 153 -0.75 -24.07 11.72
CA ASN A 153 0.08 -22.92 12.07
C ASN A 153 -0.57 -21.56 11.80
N HIS A 154 -1.83 -21.53 11.34
CA HIS A 154 -2.58 -20.30 11.15
C HIS A 154 -2.92 -19.64 12.50
N ILE A 155 -2.85 -18.31 12.58
CA ILE A 155 -3.03 -17.53 13.83
C ILE A 155 -4.36 -17.85 14.54
N ALA A 156 -5.47 -18.00 13.80
CA ALA A 156 -6.77 -18.30 14.36
C ALA A 156 -6.87 -19.74 14.94
N VAL A 157 -5.99 -20.66 14.53
CA VAL A 157 -5.88 -22.00 15.09
C VAL A 157 -4.89 -22.03 16.25
N LYS A 158 -3.70 -21.45 16.04
CA LYS A 158 -2.60 -21.45 16.99
C LYS A 158 -2.86 -20.56 18.22
N SER A 159 -3.61 -19.48 18.04
CA SER A 159 -3.88 -18.48 19.08
C SER A 159 -5.30 -17.90 18.92
N PRO A 160 -6.36 -18.70 19.14
CA PRO A 160 -7.74 -18.31 18.86
C PRO A 160 -8.21 -17.09 19.65
N GLY A 161 -7.65 -16.82 20.83
CA GLY A 161 -7.94 -15.61 21.62
C GLY A 161 -7.45 -14.30 21.00
N ARG A 162 -6.70 -14.35 19.90
CA ARG A 162 -6.22 -13.17 19.17
C ARG A 162 -7.14 -12.72 18.04
N VAL A 163 -8.15 -13.54 17.73
CA VAL A 163 -9.13 -13.27 16.66
C VAL A 163 -10.53 -13.28 17.22
N PHE A 164 -11.45 -12.63 16.54
CA PHE A 164 -12.88 -12.74 16.79
C PHE A 164 -13.63 -13.09 15.50
N ALA A 165 -14.79 -13.75 15.67
CA ALA A 165 -15.72 -13.98 14.58
C ALA A 165 -16.65 -12.77 14.41
N TYR A 166 -16.85 -12.34 13.16
CA TYR A 166 -17.76 -11.26 12.82
C TYR A 166 -18.27 -11.45 11.39
N ASP A 167 -19.60 -11.48 11.22
CA ASP A 167 -20.25 -11.62 9.91
C ASP A 167 -19.68 -12.78 9.07
N GLY A 168 -19.45 -13.94 9.72
CA GLY A 168 -18.91 -15.15 9.08
C GLY A 168 -17.42 -15.10 8.72
N GLN A 169 -16.71 -14.03 9.10
CA GLN A 169 -15.27 -13.85 8.95
C GLN A 169 -14.54 -14.04 10.27
N TYR A 170 -13.22 -14.27 10.21
CA TYR A 170 -12.32 -14.12 11.37
C TYR A 170 -11.45 -12.90 11.16
N ILE A 171 -11.37 -12.07 12.20
CA ILE A 171 -10.62 -10.82 12.22
C ILE A 171 -9.62 -10.88 13.37
N MET A 172 -8.35 -10.60 13.13
CA MET A 172 -7.40 -10.31 14.21
C MET A 172 -7.88 -9.06 14.94
N ASN A 173 -8.00 -9.13 16.26
CA ASN A 173 -8.52 -8.01 17.05
C ASN A 173 -7.53 -6.83 17.06
N PRO A 174 -7.84 -5.66 16.45
CA PRO A 174 -6.94 -4.51 16.44
C PRO A 174 -6.72 -3.91 17.85
N GLY A 175 -7.64 -4.17 18.77
CA GLY A 175 -7.57 -3.75 20.15
C GLY A 175 -6.50 -4.49 20.99
N ILE A 176 -5.94 -5.59 20.51
CA ILE A 176 -4.89 -6.36 21.19
C ILE A 176 -3.50 -5.84 20.75
N PRO A 177 -2.70 -5.24 21.66
CA PRO A 177 -1.37 -4.69 21.32
C PRO A 177 -0.45 -5.70 20.62
N SER A 178 -0.38 -6.95 21.11
CA SER A 178 0.48 -7.98 20.52
C SER A 178 0.08 -8.38 19.09
N ASN A 179 -1.14 -8.06 18.63
CA ASN A 179 -1.55 -8.26 17.23
C ASN A 179 -0.87 -7.25 16.31
N ARG A 180 -0.78 -5.99 16.74
CA ARG A 180 -0.06 -4.93 16.00
C ARG A 180 1.42 -5.27 15.88
N GLU A 181 2.05 -5.66 17.00
CA GLU A 181 3.46 -6.11 17.02
C GLU A 181 3.71 -7.30 16.09
N TYR A 182 2.79 -8.26 16.07
CA TYR A 182 2.89 -9.44 15.19
C TYR A 182 2.83 -9.04 13.71
N ILE A 183 1.93 -8.13 13.33
CA ILE A 183 1.83 -7.67 11.94
C ILE A 183 3.08 -6.87 11.56
N CYS A 184 3.57 -5.99 12.45
CA CYS A 184 4.82 -5.26 12.22
C CYS A 184 6.01 -6.23 12.02
N LYS A 185 6.08 -7.32 12.79
CA LYS A 185 7.11 -8.36 12.62
C LYS A 185 7.04 -9.05 11.26
N ILE A 186 5.84 -9.31 10.75
CA ILE A 186 5.66 -9.89 9.41
C ILE A 186 6.11 -8.92 8.33
N VAL A 187 5.76 -7.64 8.48
CA VAL A 187 6.17 -6.60 7.53
C VAL A 187 7.68 -6.37 7.56
N ASP A 188 8.29 -6.34 8.74
CA ASP A 188 9.74 -6.25 8.89
C ASP A 188 10.46 -7.43 8.17
N ASP A 189 9.93 -8.65 8.27
CA ASP A 189 10.43 -9.82 7.53
C ASP A 189 10.34 -9.63 6.00
N ILE A 190 9.21 -9.12 5.50
CA ILE A 190 9.04 -8.83 4.08
C ILE A 190 10.04 -7.76 3.63
N VAL A 191 10.10 -6.63 4.33
CA VAL A 191 10.98 -5.50 3.98
C VAL A 191 12.44 -5.89 4.01
N ARG A 192 12.88 -6.69 4.99
CA ARG A 192 14.28 -7.15 5.09
C ARG A 192 14.67 -8.08 3.96
N ARG A 193 13.82 -9.06 3.65
CA ARG A 193 14.19 -10.17 2.75
C ARG A 193 13.95 -9.87 1.29
N TYR A 194 13.00 -9.02 0.96
CA TYR A 194 12.58 -8.76 -0.41
C TYR A 194 12.93 -7.32 -0.84
N ASP A 195 13.25 -7.17 -2.12
CA ASP A 195 13.57 -5.87 -2.73
C ASP A 195 12.29 -5.19 -3.25
N ILE A 196 11.32 -5.00 -2.34
CA ILE A 196 10.09 -4.27 -2.63
C ILE A 196 10.34 -2.76 -2.66
N ASP A 197 9.61 -2.05 -3.53
CA ASP A 197 9.64 -0.58 -3.62
C ASP A 197 8.64 0.07 -2.66
N GLY A 198 7.61 -0.66 -2.26
CA GLY A 198 6.62 -0.20 -1.31
C GLY A 198 5.91 -1.33 -0.56
N LEU A 199 5.37 -0.98 0.60
CA LEU A 199 4.37 -1.76 1.32
C LEU A 199 3.02 -1.07 1.21
N HIS A 200 1.96 -1.82 0.99
CA HIS A 200 0.60 -1.30 0.83
C HIS A 200 -0.37 -2.02 1.76
N ILE A 201 -1.26 -1.25 2.40
CA ILE A 201 -2.40 -1.78 3.14
C ILE A 201 -3.71 -1.20 2.58
N ASP A 202 -4.77 -1.97 2.68
CA ASP A 202 -6.13 -1.53 2.34
C ASP A 202 -6.88 -0.97 3.56
N ASP A 203 -8.21 -0.93 3.51
CA ASP A 203 -9.10 -0.35 4.50
C ASP A 203 -9.67 -1.37 5.52
N TYR A 204 -9.20 -2.62 5.52
CA TYR A 204 -9.71 -3.67 6.42
C TYR A 204 -8.97 -3.65 7.77
N PHE A 205 -9.21 -2.59 8.58
CA PHE A 205 -8.73 -2.48 9.95
C PHE A 205 -9.71 -3.14 10.93
N TYR A 206 -10.79 -2.45 11.27
CA TYR A 206 -11.97 -3.04 11.87
C TYR A 206 -12.94 -3.51 10.77
N PRO A 207 -13.81 -4.52 11.05
CA PRO A 207 -14.71 -5.02 10.03
C PRO A 207 -15.75 -3.96 9.62
N TYR A 208 -16.22 -4.05 8.38
CA TYR A 208 -17.33 -3.26 7.92
C TYR A 208 -18.57 -3.55 8.75
N PRO A 209 -19.38 -2.53 9.10
CA PRO A 209 -20.60 -2.72 9.88
C PRO A 209 -21.54 -3.73 9.23
N ALA A 210 -21.99 -4.73 10.01
CA ALA A 210 -23.00 -5.69 9.59
C ALA A 210 -24.28 -5.50 10.43
N ALA A 211 -25.42 -5.57 9.75
CA ALA A 211 -26.72 -5.33 10.40
C ALA A 211 -26.93 -6.26 11.61
N GLY A 212 -27.31 -5.69 12.76
CA GLY A 212 -27.57 -6.42 13.99
C GLY A 212 -26.34 -7.00 14.69
N GLN A 213 -25.11 -6.70 14.22
CA GLN A 213 -23.90 -7.20 14.85
C GLN A 213 -23.09 -6.05 15.49
N GLN A 214 -22.47 -6.35 16.61
CA GLN A 214 -21.50 -5.48 17.27
C GLN A 214 -20.11 -6.13 17.20
N ILE A 215 -19.07 -5.31 17.06
CA ILE A 215 -17.69 -5.79 17.12
C ILE A 215 -17.43 -6.32 18.53
N PRO A 216 -17.00 -7.59 18.69
CA PRO A 216 -16.88 -8.22 20.00
C PRO A 216 -15.52 -7.92 20.65
N ASP A 217 -15.21 -6.66 20.88
CA ASP A 217 -13.96 -6.16 21.47
C ASP A 217 -14.17 -5.40 22.81
N GLN A 218 -15.37 -5.53 23.41
CA GLN A 218 -15.73 -4.85 24.66
C GLN A 218 -14.78 -5.21 25.81
N ARG A 219 -14.33 -6.47 25.88
CA ARG A 219 -13.38 -6.91 26.89
C ARG A 219 -12.04 -6.20 26.76
N GLU A 220 -11.52 -6.07 25.56
CA GLU A 220 -10.26 -5.37 25.28
C GLU A 220 -10.40 -3.86 25.52
N TYR A 221 -11.58 -3.28 25.24
CA TYR A 221 -11.87 -1.90 25.60
C TYR A 221 -11.84 -1.70 27.12
N GLN A 222 -12.42 -2.61 27.91
CA GLN A 222 -12.34 -2.55 29.38
C GLN A 222 -10.91 -2.65 29.89
N GLN A 223 -10.09 -3.45 29.23
CA GLN A 223 -8.70 -3.70 29.62
C GLN A 223 -7.75 -2.58 29.19
N TYR A 224 -7.92 -2.03 27.99
CA TYR A 224 -6.96 -1.11 27.36
C TYR A 224 -7.53 0.28 27.04
N GLY A 225 -8.81 0.50 27.28
CA GLY A 225 -9.51 1.74 26.88
C GLY A 225 -9.52 2.83 27.97
N THR A 226 -8.79 2.68 29.06
CA THR A 226 -8.69 3.72 30.11
C THR A 226 -8.21 5.04 29.51
N GLY A 227 -8.95 6.13 29.80
CA GLY A 227 -8.66 7.47 29.30
C GLY A 227 -9.36 7.84 28.00
N PHE A 228 -10.06 6.93 27.34
CA PHE A 228 -10.87 7.25 26.16
C PHE A 228 -12.32 7.54 26.55
N ALA A 229 -12.90 8.59 25.95
CA ALA A 229 -14.28 9.00 26.23
C ALA A 229 -15.30 7.95 25.74
N ASN A 230 -14.98 7.21 24.68
CA ASN A 230 -15.84 6.18 24.10
C ASN A 230 -15.01 5.14 23.35
N ILE A 231 -15.65 4.02 23.04
CA ILE A 231 -15.01 2.88 22.33
C ILE A 231 -14.57 3.23 20.91
N GLY A 232 -15.27 4.16 20.22
CA GLY A 232 -14.90 4.59 18.87
C GLY A 232 -13.56 5.33 18.84
N ASP A 233 -13.31 6.19 19.82
CA ASP A 233 -12.04 6.91 19.98
C ASP A 233 -10.89 5.93 20.28
N TRP A 234 -11.14 4.94 21.14
CA TRP A 234 -10.18 3.89 21.43
C TRP A 234 -9.86 3.03 20.19
N ARG A 235 -10.87 2.64 19.40
CA ARG A 235 -10.67 1.89 18.16
C ARG A 235 -9.84 2.69 17.17
N ARG A 236 -10.13 3.97 16.94
CA ARG A 236 -9.33 4.84 16.08
C ARG A 236 -7.89 4.95 16.57
N ASN A 237 -7.71 5.10 17.87
CA ASN A 237 -6.36 5.14 18.44
C ASN A 237 -5.58 3.83 18.20
N ASN A 238 -6.24 2.67 18.30
CA ASN A 238 -5.60 1.38 17.98
C ASN A 238 -5.09 1.33 16.53
N VAL A 239 -5.90 1.82 15.58
CA VAL A 239 -5.52 1.87 14.17
C VAL A 239 -4.42 2.93 13.96
N ASN A 240 -4.50 4.09 14.59
CA ASN A 240 -3.46 5.12 14.52
C ASN A 240 -2.11 4.61 15.04
N ILE A 241 -2.10 3.94 16.20
CA ILE A 241 -0.87 3.32 16.74
C ILE A 241 -0.31 2.29 15.76
N PHE A 242 -1.16 1.45 15.19
CA PHE A 242 -0.75 0.43 14.21
C PHE A 242 -0.10 1.07 12.98
N VAL A 243 -0.74 2.06 12.35
CA VAL A 243 -0.21 2.73 11.15
C VAL A 243 1.12 3.40 11.45
N LYS A 244 1.24 4.08 12.60
CA LYS A 244 2.51 4.69 13.02
C LYS A 244 3.60 3.65 13.25
N GLN A 245 3.31 2.58 14.00
CA GLN A 245 4.29 1.51 14.26
C GLN A 245 4.75 0.84 12.97
N LEU A 246 3.84 0.67 12.01
CA LEU A 246 4.15 0.10 10.71
C LEU A 246 5.07 1.01 9.90
N ALA A 247 4.78 2.31 9.83
CA ALA A 247 5.63 3.31 9.21
C ALA A 247 7.04 3.33 9.83
N ASP A 248 7.11 3.40 11.16
CA ASP A 248 8.38 3.39 11.89
C ASP A 248 9.20 2.14 11.59
N SER A 249 8.56 0.95 11.55
CA SER A 249 9.21 -0.33 11.27
C SER A 249 9.76 -0.41 9.83
N ILE A 250 8.96 0.03 8.85
CA ILE A 250 9.36 0.03 7.43
C ILE A 250 10.56 0.95 7.23
N HIS A 251 10.45 2.21 7.66
CA HIS A 251 11.49 3.22 7.40
C HIS A 251 12.76 2.99 8.23
N ALA A 252 12.66 2.39 9.42
CA ALA A 252 13.83 1.96 10.19
C ALA A 252 14.59 0.82 9.51
N THR A 253 13.90 -0.02 8.75
CA THR A 253 14.51 -1.18 8.07
C THR A 253 15.06 -0.80 6.70
N LYS A 254 14.25 -0.12 5.87
CA LYS A 254 14.62 0.41 4.54
C LYS A 254 13.94 1.77 4.33
N PRO A 255 14.63 2.90 4.57
CA PRO A 255 14.02 4.23 4.54
C PRO A 255 13.50 4.67 3.16
N TRP A 256 13.87 3.96 2.09
CA TRP A 256 13.40 4.24 0.73
C TRP A 256 12.14 3.44 0.34
N VAL A 257 11.73 2.44 1.11
CA VAL A 257 10.51 1.68 0.86
C VAL A 257 9.30 2.52 1.22
N LYS A 258 8.45 2.79 0.25
CA LYS A 258 7.25 3.60 0.43
C LYS A 258 6.19 2.85 1.24
N PHE A 259 5.47 3.56 2.08
CA PHE A 259 4.31 3.02 2.79
C PHE A 259 3.02 3.68 2.27
N GLY A 260 2.14 2.90 1.66
CA GLY A 260 0.89 3.36 1.06
C GLY A 260 -0.35 2.76 1.67
N VAL A 261 -1.45 3.52 1.60
CA VAL A 261 -2.76 3.09 2.07
C VAL A 261 -3.82 3.36 1.01
N SER A 262 -4.71 2.38 0.76
CA SER A 262 -5.95 2.59 0.00
C SER A 262 -7.16 2.53 0.94
N PRO A 263 -7.51 3.66 1.57
CA PRO A 263 -8.65 3.73 2.48
C PRO A 263 -9.97 3.75 1.70
N PHE A 264 -11.08 3.49 2.38
CA PHE A 264 -12.41 3.70 1.82
C PHE A 264 -12.56 5.14 1.27
N GLY A 265 -13.37 5.33 0.22
CA GLY A 265 -13.40 6.59 -0.53
C GLY A 265 -13.99 7.78 0.21
N ILE A 266 -14.80 7.57 1.25
CA ILE A 266 -15.43 8.65 2.02
C ILE A 266 -14.73 8.77 3.37
N TYR A 267 -14.11 9.92 3.66
CA TYR A 267 -13.54 10.17 4.98
C TYR A 267 -14.64 10.39 6.03
N ARG A 268 -15.46 11.43 5.85
CA ARG A 268 -16.66 11.73 6.66
C ARG A 268 -17.74 12.41 5.81
N ASN A 269 -18.99 12.16 6.13
CA ASN A 269 -20.14 12.83 5.49
C ASN A 269 -20.36 14.22 6.12
N ALA A 270 -20.83 15.20 5.35
CA ALA A 270 -21.14 16.55 5.84
C ALA A 270 -22.19 16.57 6.96
N ARG A 271 -23.09 15.57 6.98
CA ARG A 271 -24.10 15.43 8.04
C ARG A 271 -23.53 14.98 9.39
N THR A 272 -22.33 14.40 9.41
CA THR A 272 -21.68 13.86 10.63
C THR A 272 -20.54 14.74 11.11
N ALA A 273 -19.96 15.56 10.22
CA ALA A 273 -18.80 16.39 10.57
C ALA A 273 -18.76 17.66 9.73
N ALA A 274 -18.37 18.78 10.36
CA ALA A 274 -18.01 20.00 9.64
C ALA A 274 -16.82 19.71 8.72
N GLY A 275 -16.90 20.13 7.44
CA GLY A 275 -15.86 19.86 6.43
C GLY A 275 -15.94 18.46 5.82
N GLY A 276 -16.94 17.64 6.16
CA GLY A 276 -17.22 16.38 5.47
C GLY A 276 -17.75 16.58 4.06
N SER A 277 -17.62 15.55 3.22
CA SER A 277 -18.12 15.56 1.83
C SER A 277 -19.66 15.46 1.78
N ASN A 278 -20.25 15.94 0.68
CA ASN A 278 -21.69 15.79 0.44
C ASN A 278 -22.06 14.35 0.03
N THR A 279 -21.76 13.41 0.91
CA THR A 279 -21.96 11.98 0.74
C THR A 279 -22.86 11.39 1.83
N ARG A 280 -23.32 10.15 1.64
CA ARG A 280 -24.19 9.44 2.59
C ARG A 280 -23.79 7.98 2.80
N GLY A 281 -22.60 7.60 2.34
CA GLY A 281 -22.07 6.24 2.45
C GLY A 281 -21.33 5.97 3.77
N LEU A 282 -20.74 4.78 3.83
CA LEU A 282 -19.80 4.35 4.87
C LEU A 282 -18.63 5.33 4.99
N GLN A 283 -18.10 5.54 6.18
CA GLN A 283 -17.10 6.55 6.48
C GLN A 283 -15.84 5.91 7.08
N ASN A 284 -14.66 6.36 6.65
CA ASN A 284 -13.39 5.92 7.25
C ASN A 284 -13.34 6.20 8.75
N TYR A 285 -13.58 7.46 9.13
CA TYR A 285 -13.36 7.93 10.51
C TYR A 285 -14.37 7.35 11.48
N ASP A 286 -15.66 7.40 11.14
CA ASP A 286 -16.73 7.06 12.08
C ASP A 286 -17.07 5.56 12.08
N ASP A 287 -17.02 4.89 10.91
CA ASP A 287 -17.50 3.52 10.74
C ASP A 287 -16.35 2.49 10.71
N LEU A 288 -15.20 2.86 10.13
CA LEU A 288 -14.02 2.00 9.99
C LEU A 288 -12.89 2.34 10.96
N TYR A 289 -13.06 3.39 11.75
CA TYR A 289 -12.10 3.87 12.75
C TYR A 289 -10.72 4.22 12.17
N ALA A 290 -10.69 4.70 10.92
CA ALA A 290 -9.48 5.04 10.17
C ALA A 290 -9.34 6.58 10.03
N ASP A 291 -8.38 7.16 10.74
CA ASP A 291 -8.11 8.61 10.74
C ASP A 291 -7.05 8.96 9.68
N VAL A 292 -7.42 8.80 8.42
CA VAL A 292 -6.51 8.93 7.26
C VAL A 292 -5.91 10.34 7.18
N ILE A 293 -6.68 11.39 7.50
CA ILE A 293 -6.19 12.77 7.48
C ILE A 293 -5.06 12.95 8.50
N LYS A 294 -5.21 12.36 9.69
CA LYS A 294 -4.14 12.36 10.68
C LYS A 294 -2.87 11.70 10.13
N TRP A 295 -2.97 10.54 9.49
CA TRP A 295 -1.79 9.82 8.98
C TRP A 295 -1.04 10.61 7.92
N VAL A 296 -1.78 11.33 7.04
CA VAL A 296 -1.19 12.23 6.04
C VAL A 296 -0.51 13.43 6.70
N ASN A 297 -1.19 14.10 7.64
CA ASN A 297 -0.68 15.30 8.29
C ASN A 297 0.56 15.04 9.16
N GLU A 298 0.61 13.86 9.78
CA GLU A 298 1.75 13.42 10.61
C GLU A 298 2.89 12.81 9.77
N GLY A 299 2.70 12.66 8.45
CA GLY A 299 3.69 12.07 7.56
C GLY A 299 3.97 10.59 7.82
N TRP A 300 2.97 9.83 8.31
CA TRP A 300 3.13 8.39 8.56
C TRP A 300 2.99 7.55 7.30
N ILE A 301 2.37 8.08 6.26
CA ILE A 301 2.19 7.39 4.97
C ILE A 301 2.79 8.23 3.84
N ASP A 302 3.44 7.57 2.88
CA ASP A 302 4.08 8.20 1.73
C ASP A 302 3.10 8.48 0.59
N TYR A 303 2.02 7.69 0.49
CA TYR A 303 0.94 7.93 -0.46
C TYR A 303 -0.41 7.38 0.03
N CYS A 304 -1.48 8.03 -0.43
CA CYS A 304 -2.86 7.67 -0.12
C CYS A 304 -3.65 7.54 -1.41
N VAL A 305 -4.37 6.41 -1.58
CA VAL A 305 -5.20 6.13 -2.76
C VAL A 305 -6.61 5.78 -2.31
N PRO A 306 -7.50 6.77 -2.09
CA PRO A 306 -8.88 6.50 -1.70
C PRO A 306 -9.61 5.65 -2.74
N GLN A 307 -10.39 4.67 -2.29
CA GLN A 307 -11.16 3.76 -3.15
C GLN A 307 -12.41 4.47 -3.68
N LEU A 308 -12.30 5.09 -4.85
CA LEU A 308 -13.36 5.85 -5.51
C LEU A 308 -14.00 4.99 -6.62
N TYR A 309 -14.82 4.01 -6.24
CA TYR A 309 -15.46 3.08 -7.19
C TYR A 309 -16.79 3.60 -7.76
N TRP A 310 -17.09 4.86 -7.59
CA TRP A 310 -18.36 5.48 -8.02
C TRP A 310 -18.11 6.42 -9.19
N GLN A 311 -19.12 6.53 -10.05
CA GLN A 311 -19.14 7.54 -11.12
C GLN A 311 -19.38 8.94 -10.56
N ILE A 312 -18.91 9.96 -11.27
CA ILE A 312 -19.24 11.35 -11.01
C ILE A 312 -20.78 11.52 -11.11
N GLY A 313 -21.39 12.22 -10.14
CA GLY A 313 -22.85 12.37 -10.03
C GLY A 313 -23.55 11.21 -9.33
N HIS A 314 -22.80 10.30 -8.66
CA HIS A 314 -23.41 9.23 -7.87
C HIS A 314 -24.15 9.80 -6.65
N SER A 315 -25.43 9.42 -6.46
CA SER A 315 -26.33 10.05 -5.48
C SER A 315 -25.88 9.99 -4.02
N THR A 316 -25.00 9.05 -3.65
CA THR A 316 -24.57 8.83 -2.26
C THR A 316 -23.06 8.95 -2.05
N ALA A 317 -22.27 8.97 -3.12
CA ALA A 317 -20.82 8.92 -3.05
C ALA A 317 -20.17 9.67 -4.24
N ASP A 318 -20.70 10.83 -4.59
CA ASP A 318 -20.06 11.72 -5.56
C ASP A 318 -18.77 12.28 -4.95
N TYR A 319 -17.67 12.27 -5.72
CA TYR A 319 -16.38 12.76 -5.26
C TYR A 319 -15.98 14.13 -5.86
N GLN A 320 -16.94 14.85 -6.47
CA GLN A 320 -16.75 16.23 -6.93
C GLN A 320 -16.78 17.22 -5.78
#